data_c4fd275e39c9fa1c062a190c935226bf
#
_entry.id   c4fd275e39c9fa1c062a190c935226bf
#
_cell.length_a   1.000
_cell.length_b   1.000
_cell.length_c   1.000
_cell.angle_alpha   90.00
_cell.angle_beta   90.00
_cell.angle_gamma   90.00
#
_symmetry.space_group_name_H-M   'P 1'
#
loop_
_entity.id
_entity.type
_entity.pdbx_description
1 polymer ?
#
loop_
_entity_poly.entity_id
_entity_poly.type
_entity_poly.pdbx_seq_one_letter_code
_entity_poly.pdbx_strand_id
1 'polypeptide(L)'
;MNRTIKILSGVLTAILFVSVVCGCAPEESEEEEIYQEDKIVPIEIEDTWASDRVIETGFAVDTPVETASAFTLPYLVGNNMLLQANMTTKVWGKTTESGKIAVQVLNEDVAEATYYGDIEESGDFLVYLGAHDYGTGFKIRIVSESGKCVTLNNVAFGELYVGGGQSNMGWTVGQCYDGTVSKLLYAEEVNSSTNSDIRLFAVNPNKSTETVDDVVLTTTNGWAEARPQVVRGFSAVGYFFARELNMRYDVPVGIIQSCMGGTPIHTWLPDSVIDEAVGADTCDINSQYFNGMIYPIRNAVPRGILWYQGEGDHNSYDKNYTLLMKGWREMYGKDNIWFSTVQLPRYTDAEGYFLCREQQKAASVADKYATYSVNIDCGLLPKNVAQGDTLNPDGIHPYDKLPVGERLAHATMARFYGAQGVWRGPVFKSAEISGNKIIVTFSNVGKGLVLSGMNGFEIGEDKKAYVSATVKLISKNQVEISAEGVENPDKVRYGCINVSQNLIESYAECVCLYNTKGEDNARAYPAEQFVWKSE
;
A
#
# COMPACT_ATOMS: atom_id res chain seq x y z
N MET A 1 -0.83 39.47 10.62
CA MET A 1 0.32 39.99 11.41
C MET A 1 1.54 39.17 10.99
N ASN A 2 2.33 39.74 10.07
CA ASN A 2 3.47 39.04 9.44
C ASN A 2 4.57 38.72 10.45
N ARG A 3 5.06 37.51 10.47
CA ARG A 3 6.35 37.16 11.09
C ARG A 3 7.32 36.71 9.99
N THR A 4 8.19 37.63 9.62
CA THR A 4 9.36 37.41 8.77
C THR A 4 10.46 36.73 9.60
N ILE A 5 10.96 35.58 9.18
CA ILE A 5 12.17 34.99 9.74
C ILE A 5 13.36 35.41 8.87
N LYS A 6 14.35 36.03 9.49
CA LYS A 6 15.59 36.47 8.87
C LYS A 6 16.54 35.29 8.70
N ILE A 7 17.03 35.12 7.49
CA ILE A 7 18.16 34.22 7.17
C ILE A 7 19.46 35.01 7.39
N LEU A 8 20.35 34.44 8.21
CA LEU A 8 21.73 34.97 8.36
C LEU A 8 22.59 34.38 7.24
N SER A 9 23.22 35.31 6.49
CA SER A 9 24.25 35.00 5.50
C SER A 9 25.60 34.76 6.19
N GLY A 10 26.19 33.58 5.95
CA GLY A 10 27.59 33.27 6.31
C GLY A 10 28.52 33.53 5.12
N VAL A 11 29.58 34.26 5.38
CA VAL A 11 30.58 34.72 4.44
C VAL A 11 31.48 33.57 3.96
N LEU A 12 31.65 33.46 2.66
CA LEU A 12 32.61 32.55 2.00
C LEU A 12 34.00 33.19 1.99
N THR A 13 34.98 32.51 2.61
CA THR A 13 36.40 32.87 2.47
C THR A 13 37.05 31.90 1.49
N ALA A 14 37.45 32.41 0.34
CA ALA A 14 38.19 31.64 -0.67
C ALA A 14 39.68 31.50 -0.29
N ILE A 15 40.19 30.31 -0.23
CA ILE A 15 41.64 30.03 -0.17
C ILE A 15 42.04 29.41 -1.50
N LEU A 16 42.89 30.13 -2.25
CA LEU A 16 43.57 29.66 -3.44
C LEU A 16 44.69 28.69 -3.05
N PHE A 17 44.71 27.48 -3.53
CA PHE A 17 45.89 26.63 -3.60
C PHE A 17 46.24 26.35 -5.07
N VAL A 18 47.43 26.74 -5.43
CA VAL A 18 48.11 26.40 -6.69
C VAL A 18 48.69 24.99 -6.56
N SER A 19 48.29 24.06 -7.38
CA SER A 19 48.95 22.77 -7.51
C SER A 19 49.40 22.48 -8.92
N VAL A 20 50.61 21.99 -8.98
CA VAL A 20 51.45 21.68 -10.10
C VAL A 20 50.85 20.54 -10.94
N VAL A 21 50.86 20.75 -12.25
CA VAL A 21 50.48 19.77 -13.27
C VAL A 21 51.45 18.60 -13.30
N CYS A 22 50.95 17.38 -13.12
CA CYS A 22 51.60 16.16 -13.57
C CYS A 22 50.56 15.37 -14.37
N GLY A 23 50.84 15.16 -15.66
CA GLY A 23 49.89 14.56 -16.60
C GLY A 23 49.64 13.08 -16.36
N CYS A 24 48.38 12.73 -16.30
CA CYS A 24 47.84 11.40 -16.58
C CYS A 24 46.59 11.57 -17.42
N ALA A 25 46.34 10.60 -18.30
CA ALA A 25 45.27 10.57 -19.27
C ALA A 25 43.88 10.78 -18.64
N PRO A 26 42.88 11.28 -19.39
CA PRO A 26 41.56 11.53 -18.85
C PRO A 26 40.86 10.20 -18.53
N GLU A 27 40.63 9.95 -17.23
CA GLU A 27 39.57 9.06 -16.78
C GLU A 27 38.22 9.70 -17.21
N GLU A 28 37.42 8.91 -17.88
CA GLU A 28 36.03 9.27 -18.18
C GLU A 28 35.35 9.68 -16.86
N SER A 29 34.94 10.91 -16.78
CA SER A 29 34.16 11.41 -15.69
C SER A 29 32.81 10.68 -15.69
N GLU A 30 32.64 9.74 -14.76
CA GLU A 30 31.30 9.34 -14.33
C GLU A 30 30.64 10.62 -13.80
N GLU A 31 29.64 11.11 -14.53
CA GLU A 31 28.79 12.19 -14.06
C GLU A 31 28.21 11.76 -12.72
N GLU A 32 28.61 12.42 -11.65
CA GLU A 32 27.90 12.37 -10.38
C GLU A 32 26.48 12.86 -10.64
N GLU A 33 25.52 11.95 -10.75
CA GLU A 33 24.12 12.29 -10.59
C GLU A 33 23.96 12.83 -9.17
N ILE A 34 24.03 14.17 -9.05
CA ILE A 34 23.68 14.89 -7.84
C ILE A 34 22.20 14.56 -7.59
N TYR A 35 21.93 13.90 -6.47
CA TYR A 35 20.60 13.67 -5.96
C TYR A 35 19.98 15.06 -5.67
N GLN A 36 19.32 15.64 -6.66
CA GLN A 36 18.37 16.71 -6.40
C GLN A 36 17.25 16.07 -5.59
N GLU A 37 16.88 16.66 -4.46
CA GLU A 37 15.59 16.42 -3.85
C GLU A 37 14.56 16.66 -4.95
N ASP A 38 14.11 15.58 -5.56
CA ASP A 38 13.13 15.62 -6.63
C ASP A 38 11.85 16.24 -6.03
N LYS A 39 11.58 17.49 -6.37
CA LYS A 39 10.21 17.96 -6.40
C LYS A 39 9.52 17.07 -7.42
N ILE A 40 8.85 16.04 -6.95
CA ILE A 40 8.10 15.16 -7.82
C ILE A 40 6.95 16.01 -8.32
N VAL A 41 7.02 16.35 -9.60
CA VAL A 41 5.86 16.81 -10.34
C VAL A 41 4.88 15.64 -10.30
N PRO A 42 3.70 15.78 -9.71
CA PRO A 42 2.69 14.72 -9.76
C PRO A 42 2.53 14.34 -11.23
N ILE A 43 2.59 13.05 -11.53
CA ILE A 43 2.29 12.60 -12.89
C ILE A 43 0.85 13.00 -13.12
N GLU A 44 0.60 13.82 -14.13
CA GLU A 44 -0.73 14.09 -14.64
C GLU A 44 -1.28 12.76 -15.15
N ILE A 45 -2.01 12.06 -14.30
CA ILE A 45 -2.75 10.88 -14.69
C ILE A 45 -4.06 11.39 -15.29
N GLU A 46 -4.10 11.55 -16.60
CA GLU A 46 -5.36 11.77 -17.30
C GLU A 46 -6.24 10.53 -17.09
N ASP A 47 -7.27 10.67 -16.31
CA ASP A 47 -8.27 9.64 -16.07
C ASP A 47 -9.64 10.15 -16.53
N THR A 48 -10.01 9.78 -17.73
CA THR A 48 -11.29 10.14 -18.36
C THR A 48 -12.43 9.20 -17.96
N TRP A 49 -12.21 8.30 -16.98
CA TRP A 49 -13.24 7.38 -16.51
C TRP A 49 -14.53 8.12 -16.15
N ALA A 50 -15.64 7.69 -16.74
CA ALA A 50 -16.98 8.21 -16.52
C ALA A 50 -17.16 9.74 -16.72
N SER A 51 -16.23 10.42 -17.42
CA SER A 51 -16.34 11.86 -17.71
C SER A 51 -17.56 12.21 -18.56
N ASP A 52 -18.07 11.29 -19.36
CA ASP A 52 -19.29 11.39 -20.15
C ASP A 52 -20.57 11.36 -19.31
N ARG A 53 -20.49 10.99 -18.02
CA ARG A 53 -21.60 10.97 -17.06
C ARG A 53 -21.70 12.25 -16.24
N VAL A 54 -20.77 13.18 -16.38
CA VAL A 54 -20.78 14.46 -15.65
C VAL A 54 -21.79 15.39 -16.30
N ILE A 55 -22.78 15.86 -15.53
CA ILE A 55 -23.82 16.79 -15.99
C ILE A 55 -23.62 18.13 -15.27
N GLU A 56 -23.26 19.18 -16.02
CA GLU A 56 -22.97 20.51 -15.49
C GLU A 56 -24.12 21.51 -15.69
N THR A 57 -25.22 21.08 -16.30
CA THR A 57 -26.36 21.95 -16.58
C THR A 57 -27.63 21.41 -15.94
N GLY A 58 -28.40 22.28 -15.27
CA GLY A 58 -29.60 21.90 -14.57
C GLY A 58 -30.42 23.12 -14.11
N PHE A 59 -31.04 23.00 -12.96
CA PHE A 59 -31.84 24.09 -12.36
C PHE A 59 -30.91 25.14 -11.67
N ALA A 60 -31.42 26.37 -11.53
CA ALA A 60 -30.72 27.42 -10.80
C ALA A 60 -30.72 27.14 -9.28
N VAL A 61 -29.56 27.25 -8.65
CA VAL A 61 -29.42 27.12 -7.19
C VAL A 61 -29.30 28.52 -6.57
N ASP A 62 -30.48 29.18 -6.32
CA ASP A 62 -30.45 30.58 -5.92
C ASP A 62 -30.28 30.78 -4.40
N THR A 63 -31.13 30.20 -3.57
CA THR A 63 -31.13 30.40 -2.10
C THR A 63 -31.41 29.09 -1.37
N PRO A 64 -30.47 28.14 -1.33
CA PRO A 64 -30.69 26.86 -0.68
C PRO A 64 -30.90 27.02 0.83
N VAL A 65 -31.84 26.24 1.39
CA VAL A 65 -32.18 26.24 2.82
C VAL A 65 -31.68 24.95 3.45
N GLU A 66 -30.78 25.07 4.44
CA GLU A 66 -30.24 23.93 5.16
C GLU A 66 -31.34 23.11 5.80
N THR A 67 -31.52 21.88 5.35
CA THR A 67 -32.58 20.96 5.76
C THR A 67 -32.04 19.52 5.78
N ALA A 68 -31.06 19.28 6.64
CA ALA A 68 -30.36 18.00 6.71
C ALA A 68 -31.30 16.78 6.87
N SER A 69 -32.45 16.95 7.50
CA SER A 69 -33.45 15.89 7.68
C SER A 69 -34.11 15.41 6.38
N ALA A 70 -33.96 16.16 5.28
CA ALA A 70 -34.43 15.75 3.96
C ALA A 70 -33.49 14.75 3.27
N PHE A 71 -32.29 14.54 3.81
CA PHE A 71 -31.27 13.71 3.21
C PHE A 71 -30.81 12.59 4.17
N THR A 72 -30.60 11.42 3.62
CA THR A 72 -29.94 10.28 4.28
C THR A 72 -28.70 9.93 3.50
N LEU A 73 -27.54 10.27 4.08
CA LEU A 73 -26.25 10.05 3.44
C LEU A 73 -25.56 8.82 4.04
N PRO A 74 -24.92 7.96 3.23
CA PRO A 74 -24.12 6.86 3.75
C PRO A 74 -22.91 7.41 4.52
N TYR A 75 -22.34 6.60 5.40
CA TYR A 75 -21.23 7.03 6.27
C TYR A 75 -20.01 7.54 5.51
N LEU A 76 -19.79 7.09 4.26
CA LEU A 76 -18.70 7.57 3.42
C LEU A 76 -18.91 8.99 2.88
N VAL A 77 -20.16 9.44 2.77
CA VAL A 77 -20.52 10.78 2.28
C VAL A 77 -20.79 11.67 3.48
N GLY A 78 -19.77 12.36 3.97
CA GLY A 78 -19.87 13.13 5.21
C GLY A 78 -18.77 14.18 5.37
N ASN A 79 -18.81 14.86 6.51
CA ASN A 79 -17.75 15.80 6.86
C ASN A 79 -16.38 15.10 6.90
N ASN A 80 -15.34 15.84 6.56
CA ASN A 80 -13.95 15.39 6.48
C ASN A 80 -13.70 14.31 5.42
N MET A 81 -14.66 13.98 4.55
CA MET A 81 -14.43 12.98 3.49
C MET A 81 -13.32 13.41 2.54
N LEU A 82 -12.65 12.40 1.95
CA LEU A 82 -11.73 12.62 0.85
C LEU A 82 -12.28 11.94 -0.40
N LEU A 83 -12.37 12.72 -1.47
CA LEU A 83 -12.72 12.29 -2.82
C LEU A 83 -11.45 12.17 -3.66
N GLN A 84 -11.45 11.26 -4.64
CA GLN A 84 -10.29 11.09 -5.52
C GLN A 84 -10.10 12.32 -6.41
N ALA A 85 -8.90 12.90 -6.37
CA ALA A 85 -8.51 14.01 -7.25
C ALA A 85 -8.17 13.56 -8.68
N ASN A 86 -8.21 14.51 -9.62
CA ASN A 86 -7.79 14.34 -11.02
C ASN A 86 -8.52 13.22 -11.77
N MET A 87 -9.77 12.97 -11.41
CA MET A 87 -10.67 12.07 -12.14
C MET A 87 -12.12 12.33 -11.73
N THR A 88 -13.05 11.80 -12.49
CA THR A 88 -14.48 11.79 -12.14
C THR A 88 -14.69 11.04 -10.83
N THR A 89 -15.47 11.62 -9.91
CA THR A 89 -15.82 11.00 -8.63
C THR A 89 -17.34 11.05 -8.43
N LYS A 90 -17.84 10.58 -7.29
CA LYS A 90 -19.27 10.43 -7.05
C LYS A 90 -19.67 10.99 -5.69
N VAL A 91 -20.89 11.59 -5.64
CA VAL A 91 -21.64 11.86 -4.41
C VAL A 91 -22.99 11.19 -4.53
N TRP A 92 -23.41 10.46 -3.50
CA TRP A 92 -24.62 9.65 -3.51
C TRP A 92 -25.31 9.64 -2.15
N GLY A 93 -26.57 9.26 -2.17
CA GLY A 93 -27.39 9.15 -0.96
C GLY A 93 -28.86 8.96 -1.29
N LYS A 94 -29.70 9.19 -0.29
CA LYS A 94 -31.17 9.19 -0.43
C LYS A 94 -31.74 10.53 0.02
N THR A 95 -32.87 10.90 -0.57
CA THR A 95 -33.63 12.09 -0.17
C THR A 95 -35.11 11.82 -0.19
N THR A 96 -35.88 12.62 0.59
CA THR A 96 -37.34 12.63 0.55
C THR A 96 -37.90 13.54 -0.55
N GLU A 97 -37.02 14.24 -1.27
CA GLU A 97 -37.34 15.11 -2.38
C GLU A 97 -37.51 14.33 -3.68
N SER A 98 -38.05 14.99 -4.70
CA SER A 98 -38.22 14.43 -6.04
C SER A 98 -37.69 15.39 -7.11
N GLY A 99 -37.57 14.94 -8.34
CA GLY A 99 -37.04 15.74 -9.45
C GLY A 99 -35.54 15.64 -9.57
N LYS A 100 -34.81 16.73 -9.54
CA LYS A 100 -33.38 16.80 -9.73
C LYS A 100 -32.61 17.16 -8.45
N ILE A 101 -31.38 16.74 -8.41
CA ILE A 101 -30.38 17.03 -7.36
C ILE A 101 -29.22 17.79 -7.98
N ALA A 102 -28.69 18.78 -7.26
CA ALA A 102 -27.44 19.46 -7.58
C ALA A 102 -26.40 19.17 -6.48
N VAL A 103 -25.15 18.99 -6.88
CA VAL A 103 -24.01 18.92 -5.97
C VAL A 103 -23.06 20.04 -6.33
N GLN A 104 -22.88 20.98 -5.39
CA GLN A 104 -21.96 22.09 -5.51
C GLN A 104 -20.66 21.79 -4.78
N VAL A 105 -19.54 22.02 -5.46
CA VAL A 105 -18.21 22.09 -4.83
C VAL A 105 -17.94 23.54 -4.51
N LEU A 106 -17.75 23.84 -3.21
CA LEU A 106 -17.57 25.19 -2.73
C LEU A 106 -16.19 25.37 -2.13
N ASN A 107 -15.57 26.51 -2.45
CA ASN A 107 -14.39 27.02 -1.81
C ASN A 107 -14.77 28.34 -1.11
N GLU A 108 -14.51 28.47 0.18
CA GLU A 108 -14.91 29.64 0.99
C GLU A 108 -16.38 30.09 0.77
N ASP A 109 -17.32 29.14 0.65
CA ASP A 109 -18.76 29.36 0.38
C ASP A 109 -19.11 29.82 -1.05
N VAL A 110 -18.13 29.95 -1.95
CA VAL A 110 -18.37 30.24 -3.38
C VAL A 110 -18.38 28.92 -4.15
N ALA A 111 -19.41 28.69 -4.96
CA ALA A 111 -19.49 27.52 -5.82
C ALA A 111 -18.48 27.64 -6.98
N GLU A 112 -17.47 26.76 -6.97
CA GLU A 112 -16.52 26.63 -8.08
C GLU A 112 -17.09 25.77 -9.21
N ALA A 113 -17.89 24.76 -8.83
CA ALA A 113 -18.56 23.86 -9.77
C ALA A 113 -19.93 23.41 -9.24
N THR A 114 -20.83 23.08 -10.15
CA THR A 114 -22.15 22.53 -9.84
C THR A 114 -22.45 21.39 -10.81
N TYR A 115 -22.77 20.23 -10.25
CA TYR A 115 -23.07 19.00 -10.99
C TYR A 115 -24.49 18.54 -10.68
N TYR A 116 -25.13 17.87 -11.61
CA TYR A 116 -26.52 17.49 -11.51
C TYR A 116 -26.76 16.00 -11.69
N GLY A 117 -27.86 15.52 -11.15
CA GLY A 117 -28.37 14.17 -11.32
C GLY A 117 -29.89 14.14 -11.12
N ASP A 118 -30.47 12.99 -11.36
CA ASP A 118 -31.88 12.75 -11.11
C ASP A 118 -32.06 12.04 -9.76
N ILE A 119 -33.19 12.29 -9.11
CA ILE A 119 -33.64 11.56 -7.92
C ILE A 119 -34.56 10.45 -8.43
N GLU A 120 -34.20 9.20 -8.12
CA GLU A 120 -34.99 8.02 -8.48
C GLU A 120 -36.33 7.98 -7.68
N GLU A 121 -37.29 7.18 -8.11
CA GLU A 121 -38.56 6.99 -7.39
C GLU A 121 -38.35 6.45 -5.95
N SER A 122 -37.30 5.70 -5.73
CA SER A 122 -36.84 5.20 -4.41
C SER A 122 -36.31 6.30 -3.48
N GLY A 123 -36.10 7.52 -4.01
CA GLY A 123 -35.39 8.61 -3.34
C GLY A 123 -33.86 8.52 -3.45
N ASP A 124 -33.31 7.49 -4.08
CA ASP A 124 -31.87 7.37 -4.29
C ASP A 124 -31.40 8.42 -5.30
N PHE A 125 -30.18 8.92 -5.09
CA PHE A 125 -29.49 9.78 -6.05
C PHE A 125 -28.01 9.43 -6.15
N LEU A 126 -27.44 9.64 -7.33
CA LEU A 126 -26.01 9.52 -7.59
C LEU A 126 -25.61 10.62 -8.58
N VAL A 127 -24.66 11.45 -8.19
CA VAL A 127 -24.14 12.56 -8.99
C VAL A 127 -22.67 12.34 -9.27
N TYR A 128 -22.31 12.41 -10.55
CA TYR A 128 -20.91 12.38 -10.98
C TYR A 128 -20.34 13.80 -10.96
N LEU A 129 -19.22 13.98 -10.27
CA LEU A 129 -18.46 15.22 -10.20
C LEU A 129 -17.30 15.12 -11.19
N GLY A 130 -17.06 16.18 -11.95
CA GLY A 130 -15.87 16.29 -12.80
C GLY A 130 -14.56 16.21 -12.01
N ALA A 131 -13.46 16.11 -12.70
CA ALA A 131 -12.14 16.10 -12.09
C ALA A 131 -11.86 17.41 -11.35
N HIS A 132 -11.35 17.29 -10.12
CA HIS A 132 -10.86 18.40 -9.31
C HIS A 132 -9.39 18.20 -8.98
N ASP A 133 -8.64 19.28 -8.91
CA ASP A 133 -7.24 19.28 -8.47
C ASP A 133 -7.12 18.92 -6.98
N TYR A 134 -5.90 18.60 -6.54
CA TYR A 134 -5.60 18.36 -5.13
C TYR A 134 -5.90 19.58 -4.26
N GLY A 135 -6.51 19.35 -3.10
CA GLY A 135 -6.76 20.41 -2.14
C GLY A 135 -7.60 19.99 -0.95
N THR A 136 -7.67 20.85 0.05
CA THR A 136 -8.43 20.65 1.30
C THR A 136 -9.31 21.86 1.61
N GLY A 137 -10.21 21.68 2.58
CA GLY A 137 -11.06 22.80 3.06
C GLY A 137 -12.29 23.08 2.21
N PHE A 138 -12.55 22.29 1.18
CA PHE A 138 -13.78 22.40 0.38
C PHE A 138 -15.02 22.05 1.19
N LYS A 139 -16.17 22.53 0.69
CA LYS A 139 -17.48 22.06 1.13
C LYS A 139 -18.23 21.43 -0.05
N ILE A 140 -19.00 20.41 0.25
CA ILE A 140 -19.93 19.81 -0.72
C ILE A 140 -21.33 20.17 -0.25
N ARG A 141 -22.09 20.88 -1.06
CA ARG A 141 -23.49 21.19 -0.81
C ARG A 141 -24.36 20.39 -1.77
N ILE A 142 -25.23 19.55 -1.22
CA ILE A 142 -26.21 18.75 -1.96
C ILE A 142 -27.55 19.48 -1.88
N VAL A 143 -28.14 19.82 -3.02
CA VAL A 143 -29.34 20.69 -3.11
C VAL A 143 -30.38 20.03 -3.98
N SER A 144 -31.62 19.88 -3.47
CA SER A 144 -32.78 19.47 -4.27
C SER A 144 -33.32 20.63 -5.10
N GLU A 145 -34.07 20.33 -6.15
CA GLU A 145 -34.73 21.33 -7.00
C GLU A 145 -35.73 22.21 -6.20
N SER A 146 -36.24 21.72 -5.08
CA SER A 146 -37.10 22.51 -4.15
C SER A 146 -36.31 23.50 -3.29
N GLY A 147 -34.98 23.50 -3.37
CA GLY A 147 -34.08 24.41 -2.61
C GLY A 147 -33.66 23.87 -1.24
N LYS A 148 -34.07 22.68 -0.82
CA LYS A 148 -33.55 22.06 0.43
C LYS A 148 -32.12 21.57 0.21
N CYS A 149 -31.25 21.76 1.20
CA CYS A 149 -29.86 21.32 1.08
C CYS A 149 -29.31 20.70 2.36
N VAL A 150 -28.18 20.02 2.20
CA VAL A 150 -27.26 19.61 3.26
C VAL A 150 -25.84 19.96 2.84
N THR A 151 -25.06 20.52 3.77
CA THR A 151 -23.68 20.95 3.52
C THR A 151 -22.69 20.09 4.31
N LEU A 152 -21.75 19.50 3.59
CA LEU A 152 -20.64 18.71 4.14
C LEU A 152 -19.40 19.60 4.18
N ASN A 153 -18.75 19.64 5.33
CA ASN A 153 -17.62 20.54 5.58
C ASN A 153 -16.29 19.79 5.57
N ASN A 154 -15.22 20.54 5.31
CA ASN A 154 -13.84 20.08 5.37
C ASN A 154 -13.57 18.89 4.44
N VAL A 155 -14.11 18.95 3.22
CA VAL A 155 -13.88 17.96 2.18
C VAL A 155 -12.52 18.18 1.55
N ALA A 156 -11.85 17.09 1.19
CA ALA A 156 -10.58 17.11 0.47
C ALA A 156 -10.70 16.38 -0.87
N PHE A 157 -9.93 16.84 -1.86
CA PHE A 157 -9.62 16.08 -3.07
C PHE A 157 -8.16 15.63 -2.99
N GLY A 158 -7.92 14.33 -3.09
CA GLY A 158 -6.61 13.73 -2.85
C GLY A 158 -6.47 12.34 -3.46
N GLU A 159 -5.46 11.61 -3.06
CA GLU A 159 -5.25 10.23 -3.46
C GLU A 159 -6.00 9.29 -2.51
N LEU A 160 -7.01 8.59 -3.02
CA LEU A 160 -7.87 7.69 -2.28
C LEU A 160 -7.47 6.23 -2.48
N TYR A 161 -7.22 5.51 -1.38
CA TYR A 161 -6.93 4.08 -1.39
C TYR A 161 -7.85 3.29 -0.46
N VAL A 162 -8.10 2.03 -0.81
CA VAL A 162 -8.76 1.06 0.06
C VAL A 162 -7.72 0.08 0.59
N GLY A 163 -7.58 -0.03 1.91
CA GLY A 163 -6.75 -1.03 2.58
C GLY A 163 -7.57 -2.29 2.89
N GLY A 164 -7.42 -3.33 2.07
CA GLY A 164 -8.12 -4.60 2.17
C GLY A 164 -7.22 -5.76 2.60
N GLY A 165 -7.83 -6.84 3.05
CA GLY A 165 -7.12 -8.07 3.45
C GLY A 165 -7.50 -8.57 4.84
N GLN A 166 -6.51 -9.10 5.57
CA GLN A 166 -6.78 -9.72 6.86
C GLN A 166 -6.05 -9.04 8.04
N SER A 167 -5.76 -9.79 9.12
CA SER A 167 -5.24 -9.24 10.38
C SER A 167 -3.98 -8.38 10.23
N ASN A 168 -3.05 -8.75 9.35
CA ASN A 168 -1.84 -7.98 9.12
C ASN A 168 -2.10 -6.60 8.47
N MET A 169 -3.15 -6.46 7.64
CA MET A 169 -3.61 -5.15 7.18
C MET A 169 -4.30 -4.38 8.31
N GLY A 170 -5.09 -5.07 9.15
CA GLY A 170 -5.81 -4.47 10.28
C GLY A 170 -4.95 -4.18 11.51
N TRP A 171 -3.71 -4.67 11.56
CA TRP A 171 -2.81 -4.45 12.70
C TRP A 171 -2.57 -2.97 12.92
N THR A 172 -3.02 -2.46 14.07
CA THR A 172 -3.03 -1.02 14.32
C THR A 172 -1.67 -0.50 14.74
N VAL A 173 -1.42 0.80 14.56
CA VAL A 173 -0.20 1.45 15.07
C VAL A 173 -0.07 1.23 16.58
N GLY A 174 -1.20 1.23 17.32
CA GLY A 174 -1.24 0.95 18.75
C GLY A 174 -0.89 -0.49 19.14
N GLN A 175 -0.89 -1.43 18.20
CA GLN A 175 -0.48 -2.82 18.38
C GLN A 175 0.98 -3.09 17.98
N CYS A 176 1.70 -2.07 17.49
CA CYS A 176 3.12 -2.19 17.18
C CYS A 176 3.97 -1.94 18.41
N TYR A 177 4.68 -2.97 18.86
CA TYR A 177 5.52 -2.93 20.07
C TYR A 177 7.01 -3.07 19.71
N ASP A 178 7.88 -2.72 20.64
CA ASP A 178 9.34 -2.86 20.50
C ASP A 178 9.88 -4.25 20.89
N GLY A 179 9.01 -5.25 20.91
CA GLY A 179 9.30 -6.61 21.38
C GLY A 179 8.92 -6.85 22.84
N THR A 180 8.30 -5.87 23.50
CA THR A 180 7.67 -6.02 24.80
C THR A 180 6.20 -5.62 24.74
N VAL A 181 5.35 -6.25 25.55
CA VAL A 181 3.90 -6.00 25.55
C VAL A 181 3.54 -4.59 26.03
N SER A 182 4.46 -3.89 26.67
CA SER A 182 4.20 -2.64 27.37
C SER A 182 4.65 -1.38 26.65
N LYS A 183 5.51 -1.48 25.62
CA LYS A 183 6.10 -0.31 24.97
C LYS A 183 5.68 -0.20 23.51
N LEU A 184 4.96 0.86 23.20
CA LEU A 184 4.56 1.18 21.83
C LEU A 184 5.79 1.55 20.98
N LEU A 185 6.03 0.79 19.90
CA LEU A 185 7.17 0.95 19.00
C LEU A 185 7.24 2.35 18.38
N TYR A 186 6.08 2.91 18.02
CA TYR A 186 5.97 4.20 17.32
C TYR A 186 5.31 5.27 18.19
N ALA A 187 5.66 5.33 19.49
CA ALA A 187 5.04 6.30 20.40
C ALA A 187 5.23 7.76 19.98
N GLU A 188 6.42 8.12 19.48
CA GLU A 188 6.71 9.47 18.99
C GLU A 188 5.96 9.77 17.70
N GLU A 189 5.88 8.81 16.78
CA GLU A 189 5.09 8.91 15.55
C GLU A 189 3.61 9.16 15.86
N VAL A 190 3.02 8.40 16.78
CA VAL A 190 1.64 8.61 17.20
C VAL A 190 1.46 10.00 17.80
N ASN A 191 2.35 10.45 18.68
CA ASN A 191 2.22 11.75 19.33
C ASN A 191 2.34 12.92 18.34
N SER A 192 3.10 12.78 17.26
CA SER A 192 3.32 13.80 16.22
C SER A 192 2.40 13.65 15.00
N SER A 193 1.47 12.71 15.02
CA SER A 193 0.67 12.31 13.84
C SER A 193 -0.42 13.29 13.40
N THR A 194 -0.49 14.51 13.99
CA THR A 194 -1.50 15.49 13.57
C THR A 194 -1.19 16.01 12.17
N ASN A 195 -2.03 15.61 11.21
CA ASN A 195 -1.93 16.00 9.81
C ASN A 195 -3.34 16.05 9.19
N SER A 196 -3.80 17.25 8.80
CA SER A 196 -5.12 17.44 8.19
C SER A 196 -5.23 16.93 6.75
N ASP A 197 -4.11 16.64 6.10
CA ASP A 197 -4.11 16.15 4.72
C ASP A 197 -4.21 14.61 4.65
N ILE A 198 -4.04 13.93 5.79
CA ILE A 198 -4.28 12.49 5.88
C ILE A 198 -5.68 12.24 6.44
N ARG A 199 -6.52 11.56 5.67
CA ARG A 199 -7.91 11.22 6.00
C ARG A 199 -8.08 9.72 6.17
N LEU A 200 -8.65 9.32 7.28
CA LEU A 200 -8.76 7.93 7.69
C LEU A 200 -10.23 7.55 7.91
N PHE A 201 -10.64 6.44 7.32
CA PHE A 201 -11.98 5.88 7.45
C PHE A 201 -11.87 4.37 7.73
N ALA A 202 -12.47 3.87 8.81
CA ALA A 202 -12.42 2.47 9.17
C ALA A 202 -13.81 1.82 9.04
N VAL A 203 -13.93 0.82 8.17
CA VAL A 203 -15.09 -0.05 8.04
C VAL A 203 -15.01 -1.11 9.13
N ASN A 204 -16.08 -1.28 9.90
CA ASN A 204 -16.15 -2.36 10.88
C ASN A 204 -16.48 -3.70 10.22
N PRO A 205 -16.02 -4.80 10.83
CA PRO A 205 -16.35 -6.13 10.36
C PRO A 205 -17.86 -6.34 10.22
N ASN A 206 -18.29 -6.68 9.03
CA ASN A 206 -19.69 -7.01 8.73
C ASN A 206 -19.70 -8.21 7.76
N LYS A 207 -20.20 -9.33 8.25
CA LYS A 207 -20.35 -10.56 7.47
C LYS A 207 -21.78 -10.66 6.97
N SER A 208 -21.99 -10.64 5.65
CA SER A 208 -23.33 -10.66 5.05
C SER A 208 -23.40 -11.63 3.88
N THR A 209 -24.48 -12.40 3.80
CA THR A 209 -24.78 -13.26 2.66
C THR A 209 -25.29 -12.49 1.44
N GLU A 210 -25.83 -11.30 1.67
CA GLU A 210 -26.32 -10.41 0.64
C GLU A 210 -25.52 -9.10 0.64
N THR A 211 -25.44 -8.43 -0.50
CA THR A 211 -24.84 -7.10 -0.59
C THR A 211 -25.61 -6.10 0.26
N VAL A 212 -24.88 -5.23 0.96
CA VAL A 212 -25.46 -4.16 1.79
C VAL A 212 -25.14 -2.79 1.20
N ASP A 213 -26.01 -1.82 1.42
CA ASP A 213 -25.88 -0.48 0.81
C ASP A 213 -24.92 0.45 1.56
N ASP A 214 -24.72 0.25 2.86
CA ASP A 214 -23.85 1.09 3.68
C ASP A 214 -22.99 0.23 4.62
N VAL A 215 -21.89 0.81 5.05
CA VAL A 215 -20.93 0.18 5.99
C VAL A 215 -21.46 0.21 7.41
N VAL A 216 -20.94 -0.66 8.25
CA VAL A 216 -21.17 -0.61 9.70
C VAL A 216 -20.05 0.17 10.36
N LEU A 217 -20.39 1.09 11.25
CA LEU A 217 -19.45 1.81 12.11
C LEU A 217 -19.77 1.54 13.59
N THR A 218 -18.75 1.31 14.40
CA THR A 218 -18.90 1.17 15.87
C THR A 218 -18.87 2.51 16.59
N THR A 219 -18.34 3.53 15.95
CA THR A 219 -18.25 4.90 16.47
C THR A 219 -18.93 5.84 15.49
N THR A 220 -19.45 6.96 15.97
CA THR A 220 -20.12 7.99 15.16
C THR A 220 -19.19 8.74 14.20
N ASN A 221 -17.95 8.31 14.09
CA ASN A 221 -16.93 9.03 13.36
C ASN A 221 -16.72 8.34 12.01
N GLY A 222 -17.34 8.84 10.98
CA GLY A 222 -16.98 8.52 9.60
C GLY A 222 -15.52 8.87 9.29
N TRP A 223 -15.29 9.77 8.36
CA TRP A 223 -13.96 10.28 8.06
C TRP A 223 -13.35 11.09 9.20
N ALA A 224 -12.07 10.86 9.48
CA ALA A 224 -11.30 11.62 10.47
C ALA A 224 -9.95 12.04 9.91
N GLU A 225 -9.50 13.24 10.27
CA GLU A 225 -8.12 13.67 10.07
C GLU A 225 -7.16 12.83 10.92
N ALA A 226 -5.93 12.64 10.44
CA ALA A 226 -4.90 12.00 11.25
C ALA A 226 -4.59 12.83 12.50
N ARG A 227 -4.67 12.18 13.65
CA ARG A 227 -4.35 12.71 14.97
C ARG A 227 -4.06 11.55 15.92
N PRO A 228 -3.37 11.76 17.03
CA PRO A 228 -2.90 10.68 17.90
C PRO A 228 -3.95 9.61 18.25
N GLN A 229 -5.17 10.02 18.59
CA GLN A 229 -6.25 9.11 18.98
C GLN A 229 -6.76 8.27 17.81
N VAL A 230 -6.78 8.84 16.60
CA VAL A 230 -7.24 8.16 15.37
C VAL A 230 -6.15 7.22 14.87
N VAL A 231 -4.92 7.73 14.70
CA VAL A 231 -3.78 6.98 14.17
C VAL A 231 -3.45 5.77 15.02
N ARG A 232 -3.49 5.90 16.36
CA ARG A 232 -3.24 4.79 17.27
C ARG A 232 -4.16 3.59 17.03
N GLY A 233 -5.42 3.83 16.67
CA GLY A 233 -6.44 2.80 16.41
C GLY A 233 -6.58 2.37 14.97
N PHE A 234 -5.77 2.89 14.06
CA PHE A 234 -5.87 2.66 12.62
C PHE A 234 -4.80 1.69 12.11
N SER A 235 -5.04 1.08 10.94
CA SER A 235 -4.07 0.24 10.23
C SER A 235 -2.69 0.89 10.17
N ALA A 236 -1.68 0.23 10.71
CA ALA A 236 -0.31 0.73 10.64
C ALA A 236 0.20 0.77 9.20
N VAL A 237 -0.08 -0.28 8.41
CA VAL A 237 0.32 -0.33 6.99
C VAL A 237 -0.36 0.78 6.20
N GLY A 238 -1.68 0.97 6.38
CA GLY A 238 -2.43 2.02 5.70
C GLY A 238 -1.97 3.42 6.09
N TYR A 239 -1.73 3.67 7.39
CA TYR A 239 -1.25 4.96 7.87
C TYR A 239 0.16 5.28 7.36
N PHE A 240 1.11 4.35 7.49
CA PHE A 240 2.49 4.61 7.02
C PHE A 240 2.58 4.74 5.50
N PHE A 241 1.74 4.03 4.75
CA PHE A 241 1.58 4.24 3.31
C PHE A 241 1.10 5.67 3.00
N ALA A 242 0.01 6.11 3.65
CA ALA A 242 -0.55 7.44 3.42
C ALA A 242 0.44 8.56 3.80
N ARG A 243 1.13 8.38 4.94
CA ARG A 243 2.14 9.33 5.41
C ARG A 243 3.28 9.46 4.40
N GLU A 244 3.80 8.34 3.89
CA GLU A 244 4.91 8.33 2.93
C GLU A 244 4.51 9.01 1.61
N LEU A 245 3.31 8.73 1.12
CA LEU A 245 2.79 9.34 -0.10
C LEU A 245 2.56 10.85 0.08
N ASN A 246 1.95 11.27 1.21
CA ASN A 246 1.73 12.68 1.53
C ASN A 246 3.06 13.44 1.68
N MET A 247 4.02 12.88 2.40
CA MET A 247 5.34 13.50 2.57
C MET A 247 6.08 13.67 1.25
N ARG A 248 5.90 12.73 0.32
CA ARG A 248 6.62 12.73 -0.95
C ARG A 248 6.02 13.68 -1.97
N TYR A 249 4.69 13.77 -2.04
CA TYR A 249 3.99 14.52 -3.10
C TYR A 249 3.31 15.79 -2.61
N ASP A 250 3.24 16.02 -1.30
CA ASP A 250 2.54 17.17 -0.68
C ASP A 250 1.07 17.26 -1.14
N VAL A 251 0.39 16.10 -1.19
CA VAL A 251 -1.02 15.98 -1.59
C VAL A 251 -1.85 15.32 -0.49
N PRO A 252 -3.15 15.62 -0.39
CA PRO A 252 -4.03 14.91 0.53
C PRO A 252 -4.12 13.42 0.19
N VAL A 253 -4.13 12.56 1.24
CA VAL A 253 -4.23 11.10 1.08
C VAL A 253 -5.30 10.53 1.99
N GLY A 254 -6.21 9.75 1.41
CA GLY A 254 -7.29 9.07 2.13
C GLY A 254 -7.11 7.55 2.12
N ILE A 255 -7.36 6.92 3.28
CA ILE A 255 -7.40 5.45 3.40
C ILE A 255 -8.76 5.02 3.94
N ILE A 256 -9.46 4.18 3.17
CA ILE A 256 -10.61 3.40 3.64
C ILE A 256 -10.09 2.03 4.07
N GLN A 257 -9.96 1.79 5.37
CA GLN A 257 -9.57 0.50 5.91
C GLN A 257 -10.79 -0.44 5.90
N SER A 258 -10.71 -1.56 5.17
CA SER A 258 -11.74 -2.60 5.10
C SER A 258 -11.09 -3.99 5.11
N CYS A 259 -10.84 -4.52 6.30
CA CYS A 259 -10.12 -5.78 6.49
C CYS A 259 -10.66 -6.58 7.69
N MET A 260 -10.50 -7.91 7.64
CA MET A 260 -10.92 -8.82 8.72
C MET A 260 -9.91 -9.95 8.92
N GLY A 261 -9.46 -10.12 10.16
CA GLY A 261 -8.48 -11.15 10.52
C GLY A 261 -9.00 -12.58 10.34
N GLY A 262 -8.11 -13.49 9.91
CA GLY A 262 -8.40 -14.92 9.78
C GLY A 262 -9.33 -15.26 8.60
N THR A 263 -9.41 -14.42 7.58
CA THR A 263 -10.31 -14.62 6.45
C THR A 263 -9.59 -15.13 5.21
N PRO A 264 -10.05 -16.24 4.58
CA PRO A 264 -9.53 -16.68 3.31
C PRO A 264 -9.94 -15.73 2.17
N ILE A 265 -9.19 -15.76 1.07
CA ILE A 265 -9.39 -14.86 -0.08
C ILE A 265 -10.79 -14.97 -0.69
N HIS A 266 -11.40 -16.16 -0.68
CA HIS A 266 -12.75 -16.43 -1.23
C HIS A 266 -13.84 -15.53 -0.61
N THR A 267 -13.66 -15.13 0.64
CA THR A 267 -14.64 -14.27 1.33
C THR A 267 -14.67 -12.84 0.81
N TRP A 268 -13.66 -12.44 0.05
CA TRP A 268 -13.46 -11.11 -0.54
C TRP A 268 -13.74 -11.07 -2.04
N LEU A 269 -14.06 -12.23 -2.65
CA LEU A 269 -14.45 -12.31 -4.06
C LEU A 269 -15.93 -11.97 -4.22
N PRO A 270 -16.31 -11.18 -5.24
CA PRO A 270 -17.72 -11.00 -5.59
C PRO A 270 -18.30 -12.29 -6.21
N ASP A 271 -19.62 -12.45 -6.11
CA ASP A 271 -20.33 -13.59 -6.68
C ASP A 271 -20.11 -13.75 -8.19
N SER A 272 -19.83 -12.65 -8.89
CA SER A 272 -19.56 -12.67 -10.34
C SER A 272 -18.35 -13.51 -10.77
N VAL A 273 -17.42 -13.79 -9.84
CA VAL A 273 -16.18 -14.54 -10.13
C VAL A 273 -15.96 -15.76 -9.22
N ILE A 274 -16.82 -15.96 -8.22
CA ILE A 274 -16.60 -16.99 -7.19
C ILE A 274 -16.57 -18.40 -7.75
N ASP A 275 -17.38 -18.68 -8.77
CA ASP A 275 -17.46 -20.01 -9.41
C ASP A 275 -16.17 -20.39 -10.16
N GLU A 276 -15.34 -19.41 -10.52
CA GLU A 276 -14.04 -19.62 -11.15
C GLU A 276 -12.92 -19.86 -10.12
N ALA A 277 -13.18 -19.56 -8.83
CA ALA A 277 -12.16 -19.58 -7.79
C ALA A 277 -11.81 -21.01 -7.34
N VAL A 278 -10.50 -21.27 -7.23
CA VAL A 278 -10.00 -22.57 -6.78
C VAL A 278 -10.22 -22.73 -5.28
N GLY A 279 -10.94 -23.78 -4.86
CA GLY A 279 -11.23 -24.07 -3.45
C GLY A 279 -12.46 -23.36 -2.89
N ALA A 280 -13.23 -22.66 -3.73
CA ALA A 280 -14.46 -21.98 -3.30
C ALA A 280 -15.52 -22.97 -2.81
N ASP A 281 -15.55 -24.17 -3.35
CA ASP A 281 -16.45 -25.26 -2.97
C ASP A 281 -16.25 -25.78 -1.54
N THR A 282 -15.11 -25.45 -0.92
CA THR A 282 -14.78 -25.80 0.47
C THR A 282 -14.89 -24.64 1.45
N CYS A 283 -15.35 -23.48 0.98
CA CYS A 283 -15.46 -22.25 1.79
C CYS A 283 -16.94 -21.91 2.05
N ASP A 284 -17.43 -22.14 3.24
CA ASP A 284 -18.83 -21.88 3.65
C ASP A 284 -19.20 -20.38 3.73
N ILE A 285 -18.21 -19.50 3.59
CA ILE A 285 -18.38 -18.05 3.78
C ILE A 285 -17.93 -17.22 2.57
N ASN A 286 -18.02 -17.83 1.38
CA ASN A 286 -17.72 -17.14 0.12
C ASN A 286 -18.45 -15.80 0.01
N SER A 287 -17.77 -14.79 -0.54
CA SER A 287 -18.30 -13.44 -0.81
C SER A 287 -18.79 -12.65 0.41
N GLN A 288 -18.87 -13.24 1.61
CA GLN A 288 -19.60 -12.60 2.71
C GLN A 288 -18.95 -11.33 3.26
N TYR A 289 -17.63 -11.21 3.21
CA TYR A 289 -16.95 -9.96 3.55
C TYR A 289 -16.90 -8.99 2.36
N PHE A 290 -16.89 -9.48 1.14
CA PHE A 290 -17.14 -8.63 -0.03
C PHE A 290 -18.51 -7.96 0.09
N ASN A 291 -19.58 -8.73 0.30
CA ASN A 291 -20.96 -8.25 0.41
C ASN A 291 -21.16 -7.23 1.54
N GLY A 292 -20.54 -7.50 2.70
CA GLY A 292 -20.73 -6.69 3.91
C GLY A 292 -19.77 -5.52 4.07
N MET A 293 -18.60 -5.53 3.40
CA MET A 293 -17.53 -4.58 3.68
C MET A 293 -16.93 -3.91 2.44
N ILE A 294 -17.01 -4.54 1.26
CA ILE A 294 -16.45 -3.98 0.01
C ILE A 294 -17.56 -3.43 -0.88
N TYR A 295 -18.63 -4.16 -1.08
CA TYR A 295 -19.75 -3.69 -1.91
C TYR A 295 -20.33 -2.34 -1.43
N PRO A 296 -20.51 -2.09 -0.12
CA PRO A 296 -21.05 -0.80 0.35
C PRO A 296 -20.14 0.41 0.03
N ILE A 297 -18.85 0.19 -0.25
CA ILE A 297 -17.93 1.27 -0.64
C ILE A 297 -17.74 1.41 -2.17
N ARG A 298 -18.55 0.71 -2.98
CA ARG A 298 -18.46 0.67 -4.47
C ARG A 298 -18.52 2.03 -5.15
N ASN A 299 -19.09 3.02 -4.53
CA ASN A 299 -19.19 4.36 -5.10
C ASN A 299 -18.00 5.28 -4.73
N ALA A 300 -17.09 4.87 -3.86
CA ALA A 300 -15.94 5.69 -3.45
C ALA A 300 -14.91 5.90 -4.58
N VAL A 301 -14.81 4.97 -5.52
CA VAL A 301 -13.91 4.99 -6.70
C VAL A 301 -12.46 5.37 -6.32
N PRO A 302 -11.73 4.47 -5.64
CA PRO A 302 -10.37 4.76 -5.23
C PRO A 302 -9.38 4.77 -6.41
N ARG A 303 -8.22 5.42 -6.23
CA ARG A 303 -7.07 5.27 -7.12
C ARG A 303 -6.56 3.84 -7.12
N GLY A 304 -6.47 3.23 -5.96
CA GLY A 304 -5.95 1.88 -5.82
C GLY A 304 -6.35 1.17 -4.54
N ILE A 305 -5.99 -0.10 -4.51
CA ILE A 305 -6.21 -1.05 -3.43
C ILE A 305 -4.86 -1.44 -2.84
N LEU A 306 -4.72 -1.33 -1.53
CA LEU A 306 -3.61 -1.87 -0.76
C LEU A 306 -4.06 -3.23 -0.23
N TRP A 307 -3.39 -4.30 -0.64
CA TRP A 307 -3.82 -5.66 -0.31
C TRP A 307 -2.79 -6.39 0.55
N TYR A 308 -3.17 -6.84 1.76
CA TYR A 308 -2.31 -7.64 2.63
C TYR A 308 -3.09 -8.83 3.17
N GLN A 309 -2.90 -10.01 2.55
CA GLN A 309 -3.60 -11.25 2.86
C GLN A 309 -2.82 -12.44 2.27
N GLY A 310 -3.09 -13.66 2.67
CA GLY A 310 -2.54 -14.89 2.12
C GLY A 310 -1.94 -15.83 3.17
N GLU A 311 -1.97 -15.47 4.45
CA GLU A 311 -1.32 -16.19 5.54
C GLU A 311 -1.83 -17.64 5.72
N GLY A 312 -3.07 -17.91 5.29
CA GLY A 312 -3.67 -19.26 5.27
C GLY A 312 -3.99 -19.79 3.88
N ASP A 313 -3.73 -19.01 2.82
CA ASP A 313 -4.15 -19.32 1.45
C ASP A 313 -2.92 -19.62 0.57
N HIS A 314 -2.43 -20.88 0.59
CA HIS A 314 -1.19 -21.21 -0.12
C HIS A 314 -1.41 -21.89 -1.48
N ASN A 315 -2.64 -22.33 -1.77
CA ASN A 315 -2.93 -23.07 -3.00
C ASN A 315 -3.65 -22.21 -4.04
N SER A 316 -3.05 -22.05 -5.22
CA SER A 316 -3.63 -21.30 -6.33
C SER A 316 -3.99 -19.83 -5.97
N TYR A 317 -3.21 -19.24 -5.07
CA TYR A 317 -3.42 -17.87 -4.63
C TYR A 317 -3.35 -16.86 -5.80
N ASP A 318 -2.44 -17.07 -6.74
CA ASP A 318 -2.28 -16.27 -7.96
C ASP A 318 -3.57 -16.20 -8.78
N LYS A 319 -4.27 -17.33 -8.94
CA LYS A 319 -5.55 -17.39 -9.66
C LYS A 319 -6.64 -16.64 -8.91
N ASN A 320 -6.80 -16.95 -7.62
CA ASN A 320 -7.84 -16.33 -6.79
C ASN A 320 -7.60 -14.83 -6.62
N TYR A 321 -6.34 -14.40 -6.51
CA TYR A 321 -6.01 -12.98 -6.43
C TYR A 321 -6.25 -12.25 -7.77
N THR A 322 -6.00 -12.91 -8.90
CA THR A 322 -6.36 -12.38 -10.22
C THR A 322 -7.87 -12.18 -10.35
N LEU A 323 -8.67 -13.13 -9.85
CA LEU A 323 -10.13 -13.02 -9.82
C LEU A 323 -10.60 -11.90 -8.90
N LEU A 324 -9.94 -11.70 -7.75
CA LEU A 324 -10.23 -10.58 -6.85
C LEU A 324 -10.01 -9.25 -7.56
N MET A 325 -8.86 -9.06 -8.21
CA MET A 325 -8.56 -7.84 -8.97
C MET A 325 -9.60 -7.58 -10.07
N LYS A 326 -9.95 -8.62 -10.84
CA LYS A 326 -10.99 -8.57 -11.88
C LYS A 326 -12.34 -8.15 -11.29
N GLY A 327 -12.83 -8.88 -10.29
CA GLY A 327 -14.16 -8.66 -9.74
C GLY A 327 -14.33 -7.31 -9.03
N TRP A 328 -13.27 -6.81 -8.36
CA TRP A 328 -13.34 -5.49 -7.75
C TRP A 328 -13.33 -4.36 -8.81
N ARG A 329 -12.54 -4.51 -9.89
CA ARG A 329 -12.58 -3.56 -11.01
C ARG A 329 -13.96 -3.53 -11.68
N GLU A 330 -14.58 -4.69 -11.89
CA GLU A 330 -15.95 -4.81 -12.41
C GLU A 330 -16.96 -4.11 -11.49
N MET A 331 -16.88 -4.32 -10.17
CA MET A 331 -17.74 -3.65 -9.19
C MET A 331 -17.62 -2.13 -9.24
N TYR A 332 -16.39 -1.59 -9.32
CA TYR A 332 -16.17 -0.16 -9.45
C TYR A 332 -16.51 0.38 -10.85
N GLY A 333 -16.64 -0.49 -11.86
CA GLY A 333 -16.79 -0.13 -13.27
C GLY A 333 -15.55 0.57 -13.83
N LYS A 334 -14.34 0.21 -13.34
CA LYS A 334 -13.08 0.89 -13.65
C LYS A 334 -11.93 -0.10 -13.75
N ASP A 335 -11.49 -0.39 -14.98
CA ASP A 335 -10.50 -1.44 -15.28
C ASP A 335 -9.07 -1.10 -14.85
N ASN A 336 -8.77 0.17 -14.63
CA ASN A 336 -7.43 0.66 -14.31
C ASN A 336 -7.21 0.99 -12.84
N ILE A 337 -8.03 0.48 -11.91
CA ILE A 337 -7.76 0.55 -10.47
C ILE A 337 -6.47 -0.21 -10.17
N TRP A 338 -5.57 0.44 -9.43
CA TRP A 338 -4.28 -0.13 -9.07
C TRP A 338 -4.41 -1.11 -7.92
N PHE A 339 -3.58 -2.15 -7.93
CA PHE A 339 -3.44 -3.07 -6.81
C PHE A 339 -1.99 -3.11 -6.34
N SER A 340 -1.78 -2.76 -5.08
CA SER A 340 -0.47 -2.77 -4.42
C SER A 340 -0.47 -3.82 -3.33
N THR A 341 0.30 -4.90 -3.53
CA THR A 341 0.28 -6.10 -2.69
C THR A 341 1.46 -6.10 -1.73
N VAL A 342 1.18 -6.34 -0.46
CA VAL A 342 2.21 -6.68 0.53
C VAL A 342 2.53 -8.17 0.38
N GLN A 343 3.74 -8.51 -0.09
CA GLN A 343 4.22 -9.88 0.00
C GLN A 343 4.33 -10.31 1.46
N LEU A 344 3.90 -11.53 1.76
CA LEU A 344 3.99 -12.08 3.11
C LEU A 344 5.43 -12.03 3.63
N PRO A 345 5.64 -11.73 4.92
CA PRO A 345 6.93 -11.91 5.55
C PRO A 345 7.26 -13.39 5.65
N ARG A 346 8.42 -13.75 6.18
CA ARG A 346 8.72 -15.14 6.55
C ARG A 346 7.99 -15.52 7.84
N TYR A 347 7.62 -16.79 7.92
CA TYR A 347 6.93 -17.36 9.07
C TYR A 347 7.35 -18.83 9.29
N THR A 348 6.85 -19.47 10.33
CA THR A 348 7.18 -20.86 10.68
C THR A 348 6.77 -21.88 9.62
N ASP A 349 5.67 -21.66 8.91
CA ASP A 349 5.32 -22.40 7.69
C ASP A 349 6.11 -21.84 6.50
N ALA A 350 7.37 -22.20 6.42
CA ALA A 350 8.26 -21.67 5.39
C ALA A 350 7.86 -22.06 3.98
N GLU A 351 7.34 -23.27 3.77
CA GLU A 351 6.97 -23.76 2.45
C GLU A 351 5.70 -23.09 1.94
N GLY A 352 4.64 -23.05 2.75
CA GLY A 352 3.38 -22.38 2.40
C GLY A 352 3.58 -20.87 2.16
N TYR A 353 4.30 -20.20 3.03
CA TYR A 353 4.60 -18.76 2.85
C TYR A 353 5.51 -18.47 1.65
N PHE A 354 6.49 -19.36 1.39
CA PHE A 354 7.30 -19.25 0.17
C PHE A 354 6.43 -19.33 -1.09
N LEU A 355 5.56 -20.36 -1.15
CA LEU A 355 4.67 -20.55 -2.29
C LEU A 355 3.71 -19.38 -2.46
N CYS A 356 3.11 -18.89 -1.37
CA CYS A 356 2.21 -17.74 -1.42
C CYS A 356 2.92 -16.49 -1.96
N ARG A 357 4.16 -16.19 -1.51
CA ARG A 357 4.93 -15.04 -2.03
C ARG A 357 5.22 -15.15 -3.53
N GLU A 358 5.55 -16.35 -4.03
CA GLU A 358 5.72 -16.57 -5.49
C GLU A 358 4.42 -16.31 -6.26
N GLN A 359 3.30 -16.75 -5.73
CA GLN A 359 1.98 -16.55 -6.33
C GLN A 359 1.53 -15.08 -6.26
N GLN A 360 1.76 -14.39 -5.14
CA GLN A 360 1.53 -12.95 -5.02
C GLN A 360 2.33 -12.15 -6.07
N LYS A 361 3.61 -12.52 -6.26
CA LYS A 361 4.48 -11.94 -7.28
C LYS A 361 3.96 -12.25 -8.69
N ALA A 362 3.63 -13.50 -8.98
CA ALA A 362 3.16 -13.94 -10.29
C ALA A 362 1.91 -13.17 -10.73
N ALA A 363 0.89 -13.08 -9.87
CA ALA A 363 -0.33 -12.33 -10.14
C ALA A 363 -0.05 -10.83 -10.35
N SER A 364 0.79 -10.23 -9.48
CA SER A 364 1.11 -8.79 -9.57
C SER A 364 1.94 -8.43 -10.80
N VAL A 365 2.82 -9.32 -11.27
CA VAL A 365 3.64 -9.07 -12.48
C VAL A 365 2.82 -9.27 -13.75
N ALA A 366 1.85 -10.19 -13.74
CA ALA A 366 0.98 -10.45 -14.88
C ALA A 366 -0.01 -9.31 -15.17
N ASP A 367 -0.29 -8.46 -14.20
CA ASP A 367 -1.25 -7.36 -14.31
C ASP A 367 -0.53 -6.01 -14.46
N LYS A 368 -0.87 -5.26 -15.53
CA LYS A 368 -0.26 -3.95 -15.80
C LYS A 368 -0.57 -2.87 -14.75
N TYR A 369 -1.65 -3.05 -14.01
CA TYR A 369 -2.13 -2.17 -12.95
C TYR A 369 -1.93 -2.78 -11.57
N ALA A 370 -0.94 -3.67 -11.42
CA ALA A 370 -0.55 -4.21 -10.13
C ALA A 370 0.95 -4.05 -9.85
N THR A 371 1.29 -4.06 -8.56
CA THR A 371 2.65 -4.07 -8.04
C THR A 371 2.69 -4.79 -6.69
N TYR A 372 3.89 -5.04 -6.18
CA TYR A 372 4.06 -5.67 -4.87
C TYR A 372 5.28 -5.12 -4.14
N SER A 373 5.27 -5.21 -2.81
CA SER A 373 6.40 -4.88 -1.95
C SER A 373 6.99 -6.13 -1.30
N VAL A 374 8.31 -6.18 -1.20
CA VAL A 374 9.05 -7.31 -0.59
C VAL A 374 9.27 -7.05 0.89
N ASN A 375 8.76 -7.95 1.75
CA ASN A 375 8.80 -7.82 3.20
C ASN A 375 9.36 -9.09 3.88
N ILE A 376 10.20 -9.81 3.19
CA ILE A 376 10.75 -11.11 3.60
C ILE A 376 11.54 -11.04 4.91
N ASP A 377 12.10 -9.89 5.24
CA ASP A 377 12.89 -9.61 6.45
C ASP A 377 12.04 -9.10 7.64
N CYS A 378 10.74 -8.88 7.45
CA CYS A 378 9.86 -8.33 8.50
C CYS A 378 9.26 -9.38 9.44
N GLY A 379 9.47 -10.67 9.21
CA GLY A 379 8.89 -11.75 10.00
C GLY A 379 9.47 -11.83 11.42
N LEU A 380 8.70 -12.43 12.35
CA LEU A 380 9.12 -12.74 13.71
C LEU A 380 9.09 -14.25 13.95
N LEU A 381 10.07 -14.75 14.70
CA LEU A 381 10.00 -16.10 15.25
C LEU A 381 9.16 -16.10 16.55
N PRO A 382 8.41 -17.19 16.83
CA PRO A 382 7.61 -17.27 18.06
C PRO A 382 8.40 -17.03 19.35
N LYS A 383 9.67 -17.43 19.40
CA LYS A 383 10.55 -17.21 20.57
C LYS A 383 10.86 -15.72 20.83
N ASN A 384 10.67 -14.86 19.83
CA ASN A 384 10.89 -13.42 19.95
C ASN A 384 9.60 -12.67 20.31
N VAL A 385 8.49 -13.39 20.39
CA VAL A 385 7.23 -12.85 20.89
C VAL A 385 7.32 -12.70 22.40
N ALA A 386 6.91 -11.56 22.93
CA ALA A 386 6.97 -11.31 24.37
C ALA A 386 6.17 -12.37 25.14
N GLN A 387 6.76 -12.93 26.20
CA GLN A 387 6.09 -13.91 27.02
C GLN A 387 4.80 -13.32 27.62
N GLY A 388 3.67 -14.00 27.38
CA GLY A 388 2.35 -13.53 27.82
C GLY A 388 1.66 -12.59 26.84
N ASP A 389 2.22 -12.38 25.65
CA ASP A 389 1.54 -11.65 24.59
C ASP A 389 0.35 -12.47 24.06
N THR A 390 -0.85 -12.03 24.39
CA THR A 390 -2.10 -12.68 23.96
C THR A 390 -2.57 -12.19 22.60
N LEU A 391 -2.00 -11.10 22.06
CA LEU A 391 -2.36 -10.53 20.76
C LEU A 391 -1.63 -11.21 19.60
N ASN A 392 -0.41 -11.73 19.86
CA ASN A 392 0.45 -12.31 18.85
C ASN A 392 1.22 -13.55 19.38
N PRO A 393 0.51 -14.57 19.88
CA PRO A 393 1.12 -15.67 20.63
C PRO A 393 2.08 -16.52 19.79
N ASP A 394 1.93 -16.53 18.48
CA ASP A 394 2.70 -17.32 17.51
C ASP A 394 3.61 -16.49 16.60
N GLY A 395 3.60 -15.15 16.76
CA GLY A 395 4.44 -14.25 15.97
C GLY A 395 4.02 -14.06 14.51
N ILE A 396 2.78 -14.41 14.14
CA ILE A 396 2.25 -14.26 12.77
C ILE A 396 2.12 -12.79 12.35
N HIS A 397 2.05 -11.86 13.32
CA HIS A 397 1.94 -10.43 13.07
C HIS A 397 3.29 -9.76 13.35
N PRO A 398 4.13 -9.47 12.36
CA PRO A 398 5.32 -8.65 12.57
C PRO A 398 4.97 -7.32 13.21
N TYR A 399 5.63 -6.95 14.29
CA TYR A 399 5.35 -5.72 15.04
C TYR A 399 5.77 -4.46 14.28
N ASP A 400 6.91 -4.53 13.57
CA ASP A 400 7.43 -3.43 12.79
C ASP A 400 6.68 -3.30 11.45
N LYS A 401 5.63 -2.49 11.43
CA LYS A 401 4.82 -2.22 10.23
C LYS A 401 5.28 -1.00 9.43
N LEU A 402 6.19 -0.20 9.98
CA LEU A 402 6.69 0.98 9.29
C LEU A 402 7.37 0.63 7.95
N PRO A 403 8.36 -0.30 7.90
CA PRO A 403 8.98 -0.67 6.63
C PRO A 403 7.97 -1.30 5.66
N VAL A 404 6.92 -1.97 6.14
CA VAL A 404 5.89 -2.57 5.29
C VAL A 404 5.08 -1.50 4.57
N GLY A 405 4.60 -0.48 5.30
CA GLY A 405 3.84 0.64 4.72
C GLY A 405 4.69 1.49 3.77
N GLU A 406 5.91 1.85 4.18
CA GLU A 406 6.86 2.62 3.35
C GLU A 406 7.21 1.87 2.05
N ARG A 407 7.57 0.59 2.12
CA ARG A 407 7.90 -0.21 0.93
C ARG A 407 6.72 -0.37 -0.02
N LEU A 408 5.51 -0.50 0.53
CA LEU A 408 4.30 -0.56 -0.29
C LEU A 408 4.07 0.77 -1.02
N ALA A 409 4.27 1.91 -0.33
CA ALA A 409 4.21 3.23 -0.93
C ALA A 409 5.28 3.40 -2.03
N HIS A 410 6.53 3.03 -1.75
CA HIS A 410 7.63 3.13 -2.72
C HIS A 410 7.38 2.27 -3.97
N ALA A 411 6.89 1.04 -3.82
CA ALA A 411 6.54 0.19 -4.94
C ALA A 411 5.39 0.78 -5.78
N THR A 412 4.39 1.38 -5.11
CA THR A 412 3.26 2.07 -5.74
C THR A 412 3.73 3.31 -6.48
N MET A 413 4.55 4.15 -5.84
CA MET A 413 5.10 5.37 -6.45
C MET A 413 5.95 5.07 -7.68
N ALA A 414 6.84 4.09 -7.59
CA ALA A 414 7.68 3.71 -8.72
C ALA A 414 6.88 3.13 -9.89
N ARG A 415 5.85 2.35 -9.60
CA ARG A 415 5.04 1.69 -10.63
C ARG A 415 4.06 2.62 -11.31
N PHE A 416 3.40 3.50 -10.55
CA PHE A 416 2.24 4.23 -11.01
C PHE A 416 2.42 5.75 -11.04
N TYR A 417 3.32 6.30 -10.22
CA TYR A 417 3.63 7.73 -10.21
C TYR A 417 4.95 8.06 -10.91
N GLY A 418 5.66 7.04 -11.45
CA GLY A 418 6.92 7.23 -12.16
C GLY A 418 8.09 7.69 -11.30
N ALA A 419 7.99 7.48 -9.98
CA ALA A 419 9.06 7.82 -9.07
C ALA A 419 10.35 7.10 -9.46
N GLN A 420 11.44 7.85 -9.58
CA GLN A 420 12.75 7.31 -9.92
C GLN A 420 13.51 6.87 -8.67
N GLY A 421 14.56 6.11 -8.86
CA GLY A 421 15.44 5.65 -7.78
C GLY A 421 15.24 4.20 -7.38
N VAL A 422 15.85 3.82 -6.26
CA VAL A 422 15.80 2.45 -5.74
C VAL A 422 14.57 2.28 -4.87
N TRP A 423 13.60 1.53 -5.33
CA TRP A 423 12.32 1.32 -4.65
C TRP A 423 12.07 -0.14 -4.24
N ARG A 424 12.90 -1.09 -4.68
CA ARG A 424 12.89 -2.51 -4.27
C ARG A 424 14.30 -3.06 -4.17
N GLY A 425 14.44 -4.21 -3.53
CA GLY A 425 15.70 -4.89 -3.31
C GLY A 425 16.26 -5.59 -4.55
N PRO A 426 17.40 -6.29 -4.38
CA PRO A 426 18.02 -7.07 -5.44
C PRO A 426 17.09 -8.15 -5.98
N VAL A 427 17.06 -8.29 -7.31
CA VAL A 427 16.25 -9.29 -8.03
C VAL A 427 17.21 -10.25 -8.72
N PHE A 428 16.97 -11.54 -8.57
CA PHE A 428 17.72 -12.58 -9.28
C PHE A 428 17.69 -12.34 -10.80
N LYS A 429 18.86 -12.41 -11.42
CA LYS A 429 19.03 -12.23 -12.88
C LYS A 429 19.50 -13.52 -13.55
N SER A 430 20.56 -14.13 -13.03
CA SER A 430 21.14 -15.36 -13.57
C SER A 430 22.01 -16.05 -12.53
N ALA A 431 22.27 -17.33 -12.75
CA ALA A 431 23.26 -18.08 -12.01
C ALA A 431 24.10 -18.92 -12.96
N GLU A 432 25.37 -19.17 -12.58
CA GLU A 432 26.31 -20.03 -13.33
C GLU A 432 27.12 -20.87 -12.36
N ILE A 433 27.44 -22.09 -12.79
CA ILE A 433 28.28 -23.03 -12.04
C ILE A 433 29.76 -22.69 -12.30
N SER A 434 30.54 -22.56 -11.25
CA SER A 434 31.98 -22.31 -11.29
C SER A 434 32.70 -23.29 -10.37
N GLY A 435 33.08 -24.45 -10.90
CA GLY A 435 33.66 -25.55 -10.11
C GLY A 435 32.66 -26.08 -9.06
N ASN A 436 33.01 -26.05 -7.79
CA ASN A 436 32.18 -26.46 -6.68
C ASN A 436 31.33 -25.30 -6.09
N LYS A 437 31.10 -24.23 -6.84
CA LYS A 437 30.41 -23.02 -6.43
C LYS A 437 29.35 -22.62 -7.45
N ILE A 438 28.41 -21.79 -7.04
CA ILE A 438 27.47 -21.10 -7.91
C ILE A 438 27.68 -19.59 -7.77
N ILE A 439 27.81 -18.89 -8.89
CA ILE A 439 27.85 -17.43 -8.95
C ILE A 439 26.48 -16.93 -9.33
N VAL A 440 25.88 -16.10 -8.49
CA VAL A 440 24.55 -15.51 -8.73
C VAL A 440 24.69 -14.03 -9.01
N THR A 441 24.08 -13.59 -10.10
CA THR A 441 24.01 -12.19 -10.54
C THR A 441 22.65 -11.61 -10.25
N PHE A 442 22.62 -10.37 -9.73
CA PHE A 442 21.40 -9.63 -9.39
C PHE A 442 21.26 -8.35 -10.21
N SER A 443 20.03 -7.91 -10.41
CA SER A 443 19.62 -6.56 -10.84
C SER A 443 19.06 -5.78 -9.65
N ASN A 444 18.74 -4.49 -9.81
CA ASN A 444 18.24 -3.58 -8.77
C ASN A 444 19.17 -3.50 -7.54
N VAL A 445 20.43 -3.44 -7.76
CA VAL A 445 21.44 -3.45 -6.68
C VAL A 445 21.75 -2.06 -6.13
N GLY A 446 21.22 -0.99 -6.73
CA GLY A 446 21.58 0.38 -6.37
C GLY A 446 23.08 0.64 -6.57
N LYS A 447 23.75 1.24 -5.60
CA LYS A 447 25.22 1.40 -5.65
C LYS A 447 26.01 0.09 -5.41
N GLY A 448 25.33 -0.97 -5.01
CA GLY A 448 25.91 -2.31 -4.84
C GLY A 448 25.12 -3.17 -3.87
N LEU A 449 25.48 -4.45 -3.84
CA LEU A 449 24.95 -5.42 -2.88
C LEU A 449 25.61 -5.23 -1.51
N VAL A 450 24.85 -5.49 -0.46
CA VAL A 450 25.31 -5.53 0.93
C VAL A 450 24.92 -6.87 1.54
N LEU A 451 25.87 -7.53 2.18
CA LEU A 451 25.62 -8.69 3.03
C LEU A 451 25.47 -8.22 4.48
N SER A 452 24.31 -8.52 5.07
CA SER A 452 23.99 -8.19 6.45
C SER A 452 23.22 -9.35 7.06
N GLY A 453 23.62 -9.79 8.25
CA GLY A 453 22.99 -10.92 8.92
C GLY A 453 23.52 -12.28 8.48
N MET A 454 22.84 -13.33 8.89
CA MET A 454 23.21 -14.71 8.60
C MET A 454 22.51 -15.23 7.34
N ASN A 455 23.05 -16.29 6.81
CA ASN A 455 22.73 -17.00 5.59
C ASN A 455 21.23 -17.10 5.23
N GLY A 456 20.84 -16.53 4.12
CA GLY A 456 19.54 -16.80 3.46
C GLY A 456 19.68 -17.77 2.28
N PHE A 457 20.90 -18.20 1.95
CA PHE A 457 21.19 -19.05 0.80
C PHE A 457 21.31 -20.52 1.16
N GLU A 458 20.84 -21.36 0.25
CA GLU A 458 21.03 -22.81 0.28
C GLU A 458 21.48 -23.29 -1.10
N ILE A 459 22.39 -24.27 -1.12
CA ILE A 459 22.97 -24.88 -2.33
C ILE A 459 22.75 -26.41 -2.30
N GLY A 460 22.73 -27.06 -3.43
CA GLY A 460 22.58 -28.51 -3.49
C GLY A 460 23.06 -29.12 -4.80
N GLU A 461 23.08 -30.43 -4.81
CA GLU A 461 23.37 -31.29 -5.96
C GLU A 461 22.09 -32.04 -6.38
N ASP A 462 22.04 -32.55 -7.61
CA ASP A 462 20.90 -33.29 -8.12
C ASP A 462 20.51 -34.44 -7.18
N LYS A 463 19.19 -34.57 -6.94
CA LYS A 463 18.58 -35.58 -6.04
C LYS A 463 19.00 -35.51 -4.56
N LYS A 464 19.88 -34.59 -4.18
CA LYS A 464 20.24 -34.36 -2.78
C LYS A 464 19.42 -33.18 -2.20
N ALA A 465 19.26 -33.16 -0.88
CA ALA A 465 18.67 -32.03 -0.20
C ALA A 465 19.51 -30.74 -0.37
N TYR A 466 18.85 -29.61 -0.23
CA TYR A 466 19.56 -28.35 -0.05
C TYR A 466 20.28 -28.32 1.30
N VAL A 467 21.43 -27.69 1.34
CA VAL A 467 22.20 -27.41 2.58
C VAL A 467 22.48 -25.92 2.68
N SER A 468 22.62 -25.42 3.90
CA SER A 468 22.97 -24.01 4.14
C SER A 468 24.29 -23.69 3.46
N ALA A 469 24.34 -22.53 2.82
CA ALA A 469 25.49 -22.10 2.04
C ALA A 469 26.23 -20.92 2.66
N THR A 470 27.53 -20.88 2.44
CA THR A 470 28.35 -19.68 2.66
C THR A 470 28.21 -18.78 1.44
N VAL A 471 28.01 -17.49 1.68
CA VAL A 471 27.89 -16.46 0.64
C VAL A 471 29.05 -15.47 0.75
N LYS A 472 29.60 -15.08 -0.38
CA LYS A 472 30.65 -14.07 -0.49
C LYS A 472 30.32 -13.09 -1.60
N LEU A 473 30.42 -11.80 -1.30
CA LEU A 473 30.32 -10.75 -2.29
C LEU A 473 31.58 -10.73 -3.17
N ILE A 474 31.43 -10.84 -4.50
CA ILE A 474 32.55 -10.86 -5.46
C ILE A 474 32.56 -9.66 -6.40
N SER A 475 31.43 -8.98 -6.57
CA SER A 475 31.33 -7.71 -7.28
C SER A 475 30.13 -6.90 -6.76
N LYS A 476 29.89 -5.70 -7.31
CA LYS A 476 28.76 -4.87 -6.90
C LYS A 476 27.39 -5.55 -7.08
N ASN A 477 27.27 -6.57 -7.94
CA ASN A 477 26.01 -7.22 -8.29
C ASN A 477 26.11 -8.75 -8.32
N GLN A 478 27.19 -9.35 -7.80
CA GLN A 478 27.36 -10.80 -7.80
C GLN A 478 27.79 -11.33 -6.44
N VAL A 479 27.27 -12.50 -6.11
CA VAL A 479 27.70 -13.30 -4.97
C VAL A 479 28.18 -14.67 -5.41
N GLU A 480 29.19 -15.18 -4.72
CA GLU A 480 29.70 -16.54 -4.80
C GLU A 480 29.06 -17.36 -3.67
N ILE A 481 28.52 -18.52 -4.00
CA ILE A 481 27.80 -19.38 -3.07
C ILE A 481 28.43 -20.76 -3.09
N SER A 482 28.76 -21.30 -1.89
CA SER A 482 29.39 -22.61 -1.71
C SER A 482 28.97 -23.24 -0.39
N ALA A 483 29.15 -24.55 -0.26
CA ALA A 483 29.00 -25.25 1.02
C ALA A 483 30.01 -26.39 1.12
N GLU A 484 30.39 -26.74 2.35
CA GLU A 484 31.25 -27.89 2.63
C GLU A 484 30.52 -29.20 2.22
N GLY A 485 31.22 -30.09 1.53
CA GLY A 485 30.65 -31.37 1.06
C GLY A 485 29.77 -31.29 -0.19
N VAL A 486 29.66 -30.12 -0.83
CA VAL A 486 29.00 -29.93 -2.14
C VAL A 486 30.08 -29.78 -3.20
N GLU A 487 30.30 -30.82 -4.00
CA GLU A 487 31.35 -30.87 -5.01
C GLU A 487 30.87 -30.47 -6.41
N ASN A 488 29.62 -30.81 -6.74
CA ASN A 488 29.02 -30.59 -8.06
C ASN A 488 27.66 -29.91 -7.91
N PRO A 489 27.58 -28.63 -7.47
CA PRO A 489 26.33 -27.95 -7.26
C PRO A 489 25.59 -27.73 -8.57
N ASP A 490 24.30 -28.01 -8.60
CA ASP A 490 23.41 -27.76 -9.75
C ASP A 490 22.20 -26.91 -9.41
N LYS A 491 22.05 -26.52 -8.14
CA LYS A 491 20.89 -25.75 -7.67
C LYS A 491 21.23 -24.83 -6.49
N VAL A 492 20.57 -23.69 -6.46
CA VAL A 492 20.66 -22.69 -5.40
C VAL A 492 19.31 -22.04 -5.17
N ARG A 493 19.02 -21.68 -3.92
CA ARG A 493 17.84 -20.91 -3.56
C ARG A 493 18.14 -19.90 -2.45
N TYR A 494 17.32 -18.88 -2.37
CA TYR A 494 17.42 -17.81 -1.39
C TYR A 494 16.05 -17.48 -0.79
N GLY A 495 15.99 -17.24 0.52
CA GLY A 495 14.76 -16.85 1.21
C GLY A 495 13.75 -17.98 1.41
N CYS A 496 14.12 -19.23 1.12
CA CYS A 496 13.25 -20.41 1.15
C CYS A 496 13.45 -21.29 2.40
N ILE A 497 14.37 -20.92 3.29
CA ILE A 497 14.89 -21.80 4.34
C ILE A 497 13.85 -22.06 5.43
N ASN A 498 13.67 -23.34 5.76
CA ASN A 498 13.20 -23.77 7.06
C ASN A 498 14.34 -23.61 8.07
N VAL A 499 14.51 -22.46 8.63
CA VAL A 499 15.53 -22.25 9.66
C VAL A 499 15.02 -22.85 10.96
N SER A 500 15.86 -23.67 11.58
CA SER A 500 15.56 -24.17 12.92
C SER A 500 15.31 -23.00 13.86
N GLN A 501 14.11 -22.91 14.40
CA GLN A 501 13.67 -21.83 15.31
C GLN A 501 14.56 -21.66 16.55
N ASN A 502 15.44 -22.62 16.83
CA ASN A 502 16.35 -22.60 17.96
C ASN A 502 17.67 -21.86 17.71
N LEU A 503 17.96 -21.48 16.46
CA LEU A 503 19.26 -20.95 16.05
C LEU A 503 19.26 -19.48 15.69
N ILE A 504 18.09 -18.86 15.52
CA ILE A 504 17.96 -17.46 15.08
C ILE A 504 16.99 -16.68 15.93
N GLU A 505 17.21 -15.39 16.06
CA GLU A 505 16.35 -14.52 16.87
C GLU A 505 15.19 -13.92 16.09
N SER A 506 15.38 -13.62 14.79
CA SER A 506 14.32 -13.10 13.93
C SER A 506 14.50 -13.60 12.50
N TYR A 507 13.46 -13.51 11.68
CA TYR A 507 13.57 -13.81 10.25
C TYR A 507 14.43 -12.79 9.49
N ALA A 508 14.61 -11.58 10.03
CA ALA A 508 15.56 -10.61 9.49
C ALA A 508 17.01 -11.14 9.48
N GLU A 509 17.37 -11.96 10.48
CA GLU A 509 18.70 -12.58 10.57
C GLU A 509 18.93 -13.70 9.55
N CYS A 510 17.85 -14.22 8.94
CA CYS A 510 17.90 -15.24 7.89
C CYS A 510 17.93 -14.64 6.48
N VAL A 511 17.89 -13.32 6.37
CA VAL A 511 17.93 -12.58 5.12
C VAL A 511 19.20 -11.75 5.14
N CYS A 512 20.17 -12.15 4.34
CA CYS A 512 21.49 -11.54 4.40
C CYS A 512 21.80 -10.58 3.24
N LEU A 513 20.98 -10.55 2.19
CA LEU A 513 21.28 -9.80 0.98
C LEU A 513 20.35 -8.60 0.83
N TYR A 514 20.95 -7.43 0.69
CA TYR A 514 20.27 -6.15 0.51
C TYR A 514 20.97 -5.34 -0.58
N ASN A 515 20.30 -4.29 -1.07
CA ASN A 515 20.95 -3.25 -1.84
C ASN A 515 21.25 -2.02 -0.97
N THR A 516 22.02 -1.09 -1.52
CA THR A 516 22.28 0.21 -0.88
C THR A 516 21.35 1.28 -1.43
N LYS A 517 20.80 2.12 -0.53
CA LYS A 517 20.22 3.40 -0.87
C LYS A 517 21.29 4.47 -0.67
N GLY A 518 21.78 5.09 -1.72
CA GLY A 518 22.61 6.29 -1.65
C GLY A 518 23.71 6.29 -0.58
N GLU A 519 24.20 7.49 -0.22
CA GLU A 519 25.27 7.67 0.77
C GLU A 519 24.81 7.56 2.23
N ASP A 520 23.53 7.75 2.49
CA ASP A 520 22.98 7.88 3.85
C ASP A 520 22.70 6.56 4.55
N ASN A 521 23.05 5.39 3.99
CA ASN A 521 22.73 4.06 4.53
C ASN A 521 21.26 3.90 4.96
N ALA A 522 20.38 4.79 4.48
CA ALA A 522 18.99 4.71 4.78
C ALA A 522 18.42 3.41 4.21
N ARG A 523 17.91 2.60 5.06
CA ARG A 523 17.20 1.32 4.89
C ARG A 523 17.36 0.67 3.53
N ALA A 524 18.29 -0.30 3.46
CA ALA A 524 18.38 -1.22 2.34
C ALA A 524 17.07 -2.00 2.16
N TYR A 525 16.72 -2.31 0.92
CA TYR A 525 15.66 -3.25 0.62
C TYR A 525 16.22 -4.66 0.59
N PRO A 526 15.53 -5.66 1.15
CA PRO A 526 15.96 -7.04 1.09
C PRO A 526 15.84 -7.59 -0.34
N ALA A 527 16.71 -8.52 -0.68
CA ALA A 527 16.60 -9.27 -1.93
C ALA A 527 15.31 -10.10 -1.97
N GLU A 528 14.73 -10.21 -3.16
CA GLU A 528 13.62 -11.11 -3.40
C GLU A 528 14.08 -12.57 -3.28
N GLN A 529 13.19 -13.45 -2.82
CA GLN A 529 13.43 -14.89 -2.85
C GLN A 529 13.56 -15.40 -4.30
N PHE A 530 14.29 -16.47 -4.46
CA PHE A 530 14.38 -17.18 -5.75
C PHE A 530 14.78 -18.64 -5.58
N VAL A 531 14.50 -19.44 -6.60
CA VAL A 531 15.01 -20.79 -6.80
C VAL A 531 15.58 -20.89 -8.20
N TRP A 532 16.79 -21.47 -8.31
CA TRP A 532 17.42 -21.75 -9.59
C TRP A 532 17.97 -23.19 -9.59
N LYS A 533 17.86 -23.84 -10.73
CA LYS A 533 18.47 -25.13 -11.03
C LYS A 533 19.05 -25.09 -12.44
N SER A 534 20.26 -25.69 -12.63
CA SER A 534 20.84 -25.86 -13.97
C SER A 534 19.97 -26.76 -14.83
N GLU A 535 19.90 -26.49 -16.12
CA GLU A 535 19.23 -27.31 -17.12
C GLU A 535 19.92 -28.68 -17.31
#